data_721f8f3741dad91253a7fe1f95cf647f
#
_entry.id   721f8f3741dad91253a7fe1f95cf647f
#
_cell.length_a   1.000
_cell.length_b   1.000
_cell.length_c   1.000
_cell.angle_alpha   90.00
_cell.angle_beta   90.00
_cell.angle_gamma   90.00
#
_symmetry.space_group_name_H-M   'P 1'
#
loop_
_entity.id
_entity.type
_entity.pdbx_description
1 polymer ?
#
loop_
_entity_poly.entity_id
_entity_poly.type
_entity_poly.pdbx_seq_one_letter_code
_entity_poly.pdbx_strand_id
1 'polypeptide(L)'
;MLQSKDIQSVEELKKYFSNSTKMVDYLVNLLSFFEFKRVYGVLKPLKKRGYHIIDVFPVLIILPFLKHASIHALFKSRSKDLSGADKDVYYRFKNMQTIPWRRLLMSFVKRFVVIIEKKGEAETQAKRCLIIDDSLLHKSGRAIEFTGKLWDHVNHSYQLGLRLLLLCYYDGKSNLPLDFSLHREKGKNEQKPYGLTKKQLKRQYKGCRLEDSESNKRAREVDRSKTEVGIEMIKRALRLLKVDYVLMDSWFTSERMIECVRSYSKQNVHLIGMMKMGKAKYLYKGKYYSATELLTRFFPACS
;
A
#
# COMPACT_ATOMS: atom_id res chain seq x y z
N MET A 1 15.62 -0.91 -7.26
CA MET A 1 16.90 -0.47 -6.65
C MET A 1 16.68 0.89 -6.04
N LEU A 2 17.05 1.09 -4.79
CA LEU A 2 17.05 2.42 -4.16
C LEU A 2 18.11 3.28 -4.84
N GLN A 3 17.77 4.52 -5.20
CA GLN A 3 18.72 5.45 -5.78
C GLN A 3 19.72 5.91 -4.71
N SER A 4 20.92 6.37 -5.11
CA SER A 4 21.98 6.81 -4.18
C SER A 4 21.51 7.93 -3.23
N LYS A 5 20.60 8.79 -3.64
CA LYS A 5 19.95 9.81 -2.80
C LYS A 5 19.10 9.22 -1.68
N ASP A 6 18.41 8.09 -1.93
CA ASP A 6 17.58 7.42 -0.92
C ASP A 6 18.45 6.78 0.15
N ILE A 7 19.61 6.26 -0.25
CA ILE A 7 20.61 5.67 0.67
C ILE A 7 21.22 6.76 1.58
N GLN A 8 21.55 7.92 1.04
CA GLN A 8 22.02 9.07 1.84
C GLN A 8 20.99 9.54 2.85
N SER A 9 19.71 9.67 2.43
CA SER A 9 18.61 10.05 3.33
C SER A 9 18.37 9.01 4.43
N VAL A 10 18.54 7.73 4.15
CA VAL A 10 18.46 6.65 5.16
C VAL A 10 19.65 6.70 6.12
N GLU A 11 20.85 7.04 5.65
CA GLU A 11 22.04 7.19 6.50
C GLU A 11 21.99 8.44 7.38
N GLU A 12 21.46 9.55 6.86
CA GLU A 12 21.19 10.75 7.65
C GLU A 12 20.13 10.49 8.73
N LEU A 13 19.06 9.81 8.40
CA LEU A 13 18.09 9.33 9.37
C LEU A 13 18.73 8.43 10.43
N LYS A 14 19.61 7.51 10.05
CA LYS A 14 20.36 6.66 11.01
C LYS A 14 21.26 7.47 11.95
N LYS A 15 21.90 8.54 11.49
CA LYS A 15 22.70 9.46 12.33
C LYS A 15 21.82 10.20 13.33
N TYR A 16 20.66 10.72 12.92
CA TYR A 16 19.69 11.35 13.82
C TYR A 16 19.15 10.39 14.88
N PHE A 17 19.02 9.10 14.54
CA PHE A 17 18.44 8.06 15.40
C PHE A 17 19.46 7.30 16.26
N SER A 18 20.69 7.75 16.35
CA SER A 18 21.71 7.10 17.20
C SER A 18 21.43 7.24 18.71
N ASN A 19 20.60 8.20 19.12
CA ASN A 19 20.24 8.47 20.51
C ASN A 19 18.75 8.19 20.75
N SER A 20 18.39 7.11 21.45
CA SER A 20 17.01 6.64 21.62
C SER A 20 16.05 7.66 22.24
N THR A 21 16.54 8.49 23.18
CA THR A 21 15.71 9.52 23.85
C THR A 21 15.34 10.66 22.89
N LYS A 22 16.28 11.16 22.10
CA LYS A 22 16.03 12.18 21.08
C LYS A 22 15.08 11.71 19.98
N MET A 23 15.10 10.42 19.67
CA MET A 23 14.19 9.82 18.70
C MET A 23 12.74 9.82 19.18
N VAL A 24 12.49 9.47 20.44
CA VAL A 24 11.16 9.49 21.03
C VAL A 24 10.58 10.90 21.01
N ASP A 25 11.38 11.89 21.41
CA ASP A 25 10.99 13.31 21.39
C ASP A 25 10.66 13.77 19.97
N TYR A 26 11.50 13.43 19.00
CA TYR A 26 11.25 13.73 17.59
C TYR A 26 9.95 13.11 17.07
N LEU A 27 9.71 11.84 17.41
CA LEU A 27 8.48 11.13 17.00
C LEU A 27 7.25 11.71 17.69
N VAL A 28 7.34 12.06 18.97
CA VAL A 28 6.25 12.73 19.70
C VAL A 28 5.95 14.10 19.06
N ASN A 29 6.97 14.89 18.73
CA ASN A 29 6.82 16.15 18.03
C ASN A 29 6.21 15.97 16.63
N LEU A 30 6.66 14.95 15.87
CA LEU A 30 6.09 14.60 14.58
C LEU A 30 4.60 14.21 14.70
N LEU A 31 4.26 13.40 15.67
CA LEU A 31 2.88 13.00 15.94
C LEU A 31 2.01 14.19 16.34
N SER A 32 2.54 15.11 17.10
CA SER A 32 1.88 16.38 17.48
C SER A 32 1.69 17.29 16.28
N PHE A 33 2.73 17.43 15.45
CA PHE A 33 2.68 18.21 14.21
C PHE A 33 1.62 17.70 13.23
N PHE A 34 1.47 16.38 13.09
CA PHE A 34 0.43 15.77 12.29
C PHE A 34 -0.99 15.94 12.86
N GLU A 35 -1.13 16.54 14.06
CA GLU A 35 -2.41 16.58 14.76
C GLU A 35 -3.09 15.22 14.75
N PHE A 36 -2.40 14.22 15.25
CA PHE A 36 -2.81 12.80 15.22
C PHE A 36 -4.24 12.60 15.74
N LYS A 37 -4.71 13.44 16.64
CA LYS A 37 -6.10 13.42 17.15
C LYS A 37 -7.13 13.49 16.01
N ARG A 38 -6.85 14.18 14.92
CA ARG A 38 -7.75 14.27 13.75
C ARG A 38 -7.73 12.98 12.93
N VAL A 39 -6.55 12.34 12.78
CA VAL A 39 -6.42 11.06 12.10
C VAL A 39 -7.11 9.95 12.87
N TYR A 40 -7.01 9.95 14.20
CA TYR A 40 -7.70 8.99 15.08
C TYR A 40 -9.22 9.08 15.05
N GLY A 41 -9.81 10.13 14.54
CA GLY A 41 -11.26 10.24 14.38
C GLY A 41 -11.87 9.00 13.68
N VAL A 42 -11.09 8.38 12.76
CA VAL A 42 -11.46 7.14 12.06
C VAL A 42 -11.52 5.93 13.00
N LEU A 43 -10.75 5.94 14.08
CA LEU A 43 -10.62 4.83 15.03
C LEU A 43 -11.51 5.01 16.29
N LYS A 44 -11.97 6.23 16.57
CA LYS A 44 -12.77 6.54 17.78
C LYS A 44 -13.98 5.62 17.99
N PRO A 45 -14.75 5.26 16.95
CA PRO A 45 -15.95 4.44 17.13
C PRO A 45 -15.66 2.99 17.55
N LEU A 46 -14.41 2.53 17.42
CA LEU A 46 -14.07 1.11 17.51
C LEU A 46 -13.95 0.56 18.94
N LYS A 47 -13.77 1.42 19.93
CA LYS A 47 -13.53 0.98 21.29
C LYS A 47 -14.26 1.86 22.30
N LYS A 48 -15.15 1.22 23.09
CA LYS A 48 -15.95 1.90 24.12
C LYS A 48 -15.42 1.72 25.54
N ARG A 49 -14.55 0.75 25.82
CA ARG A 49 -14.06 0.42 27.17
C ARG A 49 -12.57 0.04 27.16
N GLY A 50 -11.87 0.27 28.28
CA GLY A 50 -10.45 -0.04 28.49
C GLY A 50 -9.52 1.02 27.90
N TYR A 51 -8.26 0.69 27.64
CA TYR A 51 -7.24 1.62 27.14
C TYR A 51 -7.70 2.35 25.87
N HIS A 52 -7.48 3.65 25.81
CA HIS A 52 -7.83 4.43 24.64
C HIS A 52 -6.95 4.09 23.46
N ILE A 53 -7.50 4.16 22.26
CA ILE A 53 -6.75 3.90 21.01
C ILE A 53 -5.60 4.91 20.85
N ILE A 54 -5.79 6.13 21.35
CA ILE A 54 -4.77 7.18 21.35
C ILE A 54 -3.51 6.76 22.12
N ASP A 55 -3.62 5.93 23.12
CA ASP A 55 -2.49 5.47 23.94
C ASP A 55 -1.80 4.24 23.33
N VAL A 56 -2.57 3.41 22.63
CA VAL A 56 -2.09 2.13 22.07
C VAL A 56 -1.48 2.29 20.68
N PHE A 57 -2.14 3.04 19.80
CA PHE A 57 -1.76 3.11 18.41
C PHE A 57 -0.43 3.83 18.14
N PRO A 58 -0.07 4.94 18.82
CA PRO A 58 1.24 5.57 18.65
C PRO A 58 2.40 4.64 18.91
N VAL A 59 2.30 3.80 19.95
CA VAL A 59 3.34 2.82 20.27
C VAL A 59 3.56 1.85 19.11
N LEU A 60 2.50 1.40 18.46
CA LEU A 60 2.60 0.53 17.27
C LEU A 60 3.26 1.22 16.07
N ILE A 61 3.01 2.53 15.88
CA ILE A 61 3.65 3.31 14.81
C ILE A 61 5.13 3.51 15.10
N ILE A 62 5.48 3.77 16.36
CA ILE A 62 6.87 4.03 16.78
C ILE A 62 7.72 2.75 16.80
N LEU A 63 7.10 1.59 16.94
CA LEU A 63 7.79 0.31 17.09
C LEU A 63 8.90 0.03 16.05
N PRO A 64 8.69 0.23 14.74
CA PRO A 64 9.73 0.03 13.75
C PRO A 64 10.94 0.98 13.91
N PHE A 65 10.70 2.21 14.36
CA PHE A 65 11.74 3.22 14.58
C PHE A 65 12.59 2.90 15.81
N LEU A 66 12.03 2.24 16.81
CA LEU A 66 12.74 1.75 18.00
C LEU A 66 13.56 0.48 17.72
N LYS A 67 13.65 0.05 16.47
CA LYS A 67 14.34 -1.19 16.06
C LYS A 67 13.78 -2.47 16.72
N HIS A 68 12.53 -2.42 17.19
CA HIS A 68 11.87 -3.60 17.73
C HIS A 68 11.07 -4.32 16.64
N ALA A 69 11.44 -5.56 16.32
CA ALA A 69 10.77 -6.36 15.31
C ALA A 69 9.33 -6.77 15.70
N SER A 70 8.97 -6.65 16.98
CA SER A 70 7.67 -7.07 17.48
C SER A 70 7.31 -6.41 18.81
N ILE A 71 6.02 -6.43 19.14
CA ILE A 71 5.51 -6.03 20.45
C ILE A 71 6.21 -6.84 21.57
N HIS A 72 6.43 -8.14 21.35
CA HIS A 72 7.13 -8.97 22.32
C HIS A 72 8.57 -8.49 22.57
N ALA A 73 9.29 -8.09 21.52
CA ALA A 73 10.63 -7.54 21.65
C ALA A 73 10.64 -6.22 22.44
N LEU A 74 9.64 -5.34 22.19
CA LEU A 74 9.47 -4.12 22.99
C LEU A 74 9.34 -4.42 24.48
N PHE A 75 8.47 -5.36 24.86
CA PHE A 75 8.23 -5.72 26.27
C PHE A 75 9.40 -6.45 26.94
N LYS A 76 10.30 -7.04 26.17
CA LYS A 76 11.57 -7.60 26.67
C LYS A 76 12.69 -6.58 26.82
N SER A 77 12.54 -5.39 26.22
CA SER A 77 13.55 -4.33 26.25
C SER A 77 13.34 -3.36 27.41
N ARG A 78 14.33 -2.49 27.62
CA ARG A 78 14.21 -1.34 28.54
C ARG A 78 13.17 -0.31 28.08
N SER A 79 12.73 -0.40 26.81
CA SER A 79 11.72 0.50 26.25
C SER A 79 10.28 0.12 26.63
N LYS A 80 10.05 -0.90 27.47
CA LYS A 80 8.71 -1.29 27.95
C LYS A 80 7.96 -0.14 28.62
N ASP A 81 8.67 0.77 29.25
CA ASP A 81 8.10 1.92 29.97
C ASP A 81 7.44 2.97 29.05
N LEU A 82 7.72 2.89 27.73
CA LEU A 82 6.97 3.64 26.72
C LEU A 82 5.52 3.14 26.54
N SER A 83 5.21 2.00 27.15
CA SER A 83 3.90 1.36 27.03
C SER A 83 3.10 1.59 28.33
N GLY A 84 2.04 2.37 28.24
CA GLY A 84 1.05 2.50 29.32
C GLY A 84 0.10 1.31 29.45
N ALA A 85 0.23 0.26 28.62
CA ALA A 85 -0.67 -0.88 28.55
C ALA A 85 0.10 -2.20 28.43
N ASP A 86 -0.49 -3.29 28.88
CA ASP A 86 0.07 -4.62 28.76
C ASP A 86 0.16 -5.11 27.32
N LYS A 87 1.09 -6.01 27.06
CA LYS A 87 1.36 -6.65 25.78
C LYS A 87 0.09 -7.14 25.05
N ASP A 88 -0.83 -7.74 25.77
CA ASP A 88 -2.05 -8.31 25.22
C ASP A 88 -3.03 -7.25 24.69
N VAL A 89 -2.97 -6.04 25.20
CA VAL A 89 -3.77 -4.91 24.68
C VAL A 89 -3.39 -4.61 23.26
N TYR A 90 -2.10 -4.59 22.95
CA TYR A 90 -1.57 -4.34 21.60
C TYR A 90 -1.92 -5.46 20.62
N TYR A 91 -1.82 -6.72 21.04
CA TYR A 91 -2.22 -7.86 20.21
C TYR A 91 -3.72 -7.85 19.94
N ARG A 92 -4.56 -7.63 20.95
CA ARG A 92 -6.01 -7.51 20.77
C ARG A 92 -6.36 -6.36 19.82
N PHE A 93 -5.72 -5.20 19.98
CA PHE A 93 -5.93 -4.08 19.07
C PHE A 93 -5.55 -4.45 17.63
N LYS A 94 -4.34 -4.95 17.41
CA LYS A 94 -3.87 -5.34 16.07
C LYS A 94 -4.78 -6.36 15.38
N ASN A 95 -5.38 -7.26 16.15
CA ASN A 95 -6.26 -8.32 15.66
C ASN A 95 -7.74 -7.91 15.54
N MET A 96 -8.09 -6.67 15.87
CA MET A 96 -9.47 -6.19 15.71
C MET A 96 -9.88 -6.22 14.23
N GLN A 97 -10.98 -6.94 13.95
CA GLN A 97 -11.50 -7.10 12.59
C GLN A 97 -12.10 -5.83 12.00
N THR A 98 -12.50 -4.90 12.86
CA THR A 98 -13.23 -3.69 12.51
C THR A 98 -12.33 -2.50 12.15
N ILE A 99 -11.00 -2.63 12.30
CA ILE A 99 -10.09 -1.51 12.00
C ILE A 99 -10.08 -1.22 10.49
N PRO A 100 -10.48 -0.01 10.08
CA PRO A 100 -10.48 0.38 8.69
C PRO A 100 -9.09 0.87 8.23
N TRP A 101 -8.12 -0.05 8.15
CA TRP A 101 -6.71 0.25 7.86
C TRP A 101 -6.52 1.12 6.61
N ARG A 102 -7.25 0.86 5.54
CA ARG A 102 -7.19 1.65 4.29
C ARG A 102 -7.65 3.09 4.52
N ARG A 103 -8.79 3.25 5.19
CA ARG A 103 -9.33 4.56 5.52
C ARG A 103 -8.40 5.33 6.45
N LEU A 104 -7.75 4.63 7.38
CA LEU A 104 -6.75 5.21 8.26
C LEU A 104 -5.54 5.71 7.46
N LEU A 105 -5.00 4.89 6.57
CA LEU A 105 -3.88 5.24 5.69
C LEU A 105 -4.23 6.47 4.83
N MET A 106 -5.38 6.47 4.19
CA MET A 106 -5.89 7.63 3.43
C MET A 106 -5.99 8.90 4.28
N SER A 107 -6.39 8.77 5.55
CA SER A 107 -6.49 9.91 6.47
C SER A 107 -5.12 10.52 6.79
N PHE A 108 -4.08 9.69 6.91
CA PHE A 108 -2.71 10.14 7.06
C PHE A 108 -2.23 10.94 5.85
N VAL A 109 -2.39 10.38 4.66
CA VAL A 109 -1.97 11.03 3.41
C VAL A 109 -2.73 12.35 3.21
N LYS A 110 -4.05 12.35 3.39
CA LYS A 110 -4.85 13.58 3.30
C LYS A 110 -4.36 14.64 4.29
N ARG A 111 -4.05 14.24 5.53
CA ARG A 111 -3.55 15.18 6.53
C ARG A 111 -2.18 15.76 6.14
N PHE A 112 -1.28 14.90 5.65
CA PHE A 112 0.02 15.32 5.14
C PHE A 112 -0.13 16.37 4.02
N VAL A 113 -0.95 16.09 3.01
CA VAL A 113 -1.19 17.01 1.88
C VAL A 113 -1.71 18.37 2.39
N VAL A 114 -2.69 18.36 3.31
CA VAL A 114 -3.21 19.60 3.90
C VAL A 114 -2.14 20.41 4.65
N ILE A 115 -1.20 19.72 5.33
CA ILE A 115 -0.12 20.41 6.06
C ILE A 115 0.86 21.05 5.07
N ILE A 116 1.29 20.31 4.03
CA ILE A 116 2.22 20.81 3.01
C ILE A 116 1.61 22.00 2.26
N GLU A 117 0.35 21.92 1.85
CA GLU A 117 -0.35 23.01 1.17
C GLU A 117 -0.45 24.27 2.04
N LYS A 118 -0.76 24.13 3.33
CA LYS A 118 -0.85 25.26 4.26
C LYS A 118 0.48 25.93 4.54
N LYS A 119 1.58 25.20 4.51
CA LYS A 119 2.91 25.76 4.73
C LYS A 119 3.51 26.45 3.50
N GLY A 120 2.83 26.38 2.35
CA GLY A 120 3.37 26.88 1.09
C GLY A 120 4.58 26.07 0.59
N GLU A 121 4.81 24.87 1.17
CA GLU A 121 5.90 23.98 0.80
C GLU A 121 5.52 23.05 -0.39
N ALA A 122 4.25 23.11 -0.82
CA ALA A 122 3.83 22.42 -2.02
C ALA A 122 4.48 23.09 -3.24
N GLU A 123 5.23 22.30 -4.01
CA GLU A 123 5.74 22.77 -5.29
C GLU A 123 4.56 23.11 -6.21
N THR A 124 4.33 24.40 -6.44
CA THR A 124 3.18 24.89 -7.22
C THR A 124 3.17 24.42 -8.65
N GLN A 125 4.33 24.01 -9.20
CA GLN A 125 4.48 23.48 -10.56
C GLN A 125 4.59 21.97 -10.63
N ALA A 126 4.75 21.27 -9.49
CA ALA A 126 4.89 19.82 -9.49
C ALA A 126 3.58 19.13 -9.85
N LYS A 127 3.67 18.14 -10.73
CA LYS A 127 2.53 17.30 -11.13
C LYS A 127 2.24 16.27 -10.04
N ARG A 128 0.98 16.16 -9.67
CA ARG A 128 0.49 15.20 -8.67
C ARG A 128 0.06 13.92 -9.35
N CYS A 129 0.60 12.81 -8.90
CA CYS A 129 0.37 11.53 -9.56
C CYS A 129 -0.22 10.50 -8.59
N LEU A 130 -1.09 9.64 -9.10
CA LEU A 130 -1.35 8.33 -8.51
C LEU A 130 -0.48 7.31 -9.22
N ILE A 131 0.18 6.43 -8.47
CA ILE A 131 1.02 5.37 -9.00
C ILE A 131 0.47 4.05 -8.49
N ILE A 132 0.09 3.15 -9.40
CA ILE A 132 -0.39 1.82 -9.05
C ILE A 132 0.61 0.78 -9.52
N ASP A 133 0.99 -0.10 -8.58
CA ASP A 133 1.91 -1.20 -8.85
C ASP A 133 1.67 -2.35 -7.89
N ASP A 134 2.20 -3.53 -8.22
CA ASP A 134 2.16 -4.67 -7.30
C ASP A 134 3.57 -5.20 -6.98
N SER A 135 3.70 -5.75 -5.78
CA SER A 135 4.95 -6.35 -5.33
C SER A 135 4.69 -7.64 -4.58
N LEU A 136 5.72 -8.50 -4.51
CA LEU A 136 5.64 -9.75 -3.78
C LEU A 136 5.92 -9.54 -2.29
N LEU A 137 4.94 -9.86 -1.46
CA LEU A 137 5.09 -9.88 -0.01
C LEU A 137 5.44 -11.29 0.46
N HIS A 138 6.73 -11.57 0.61
CA HIS A 138 7.25 -12.86 1.04
C HIS A 138 6.70 -13.30 2.40
N LYS A 139 6.42 -14.61 2.52
CA LYS A 139 6.04 -15.28 3.74
C LYS A 139 6.79 -16.60 3.88
N SER A 140 7.27 -16.90 5.08
CA SER A 140 7.94 -18.17 5.37
C SER A 140 6.97 -19.28 5.80
N GLY A 141 5.83 -18.90 6.37
CA GLY A 141 4.86 -19.85 6.95
C GLY A 141 3.77 -20.28 5.98
N ARG A 142 3.69 -21.57 5.67
CA ARG A 142 2.62 -22.16 4.83
C ARG A 142 1.25 -22.19 5.50
N ALA A 143 1.19 -22.07 6.82
CA ALA A 143 -0.05 -22.02 7.59
C ALA A 143 -0.69 -20.63 7.63
N ILE A 144 -0.01 -19.59 7.10
CA ILE A 144 -0.57 -18.25 7.02
C ILE A 144 -1.72 -18.26 6.03
N GLU A 145 -2.85 -17.69 6.43
CA GLU A 145 -4.06 -17.62 5.62
C GLU A 145 -3.82 -16.92 4.28
N PHE A 146 -4.43 -17.46 3.22
CA PHE A 146 -4.36 -16.97 1.84
C PHE A 146 -2.97 -16.99 1.19
N THR A 147 -1.92 -17.45 1.84
CA THR A 147 -0.62 -17.55 1.17
C THR A 147 -0.66 -18.58 0.05
N GLY A 148 0.06 -18.28 -1.01
CA GLY A 148 0.26 -19.18 -2.16
C GLY A 148 1.67 -19.04 -2.71
N LYS A 149 2.02 -19.90 -3.65
CA LYS A 149 3.26 -19.76 -4.43
C LYS A 149 3.01 -18.81 -5.59
N LEU A 150 3.76 -17.74 -5.64
CA LEU A 150 3.70 -16.69 -6.65
C LEU A 150 5.01 -16.66 -7.43
N TRP A 151 4.93 -16.38 -8.71
CA TRP A 151 6.13 -16.19 -9.53
C TRP A 151 6.80 -14.86 -9.19
N ASP A 152 8.08 -14.94 -8.84
CA ASP A 152 8.93 -13.77 -8.63
C ASP A 152 9.72 -13.51 -9.92
N HIS A 153 9.42 -12.40 -10.58
CA HIS A 153 10.07 -12.02 -11.84
C HIS A 153 11.52 -11.56 -11.65
N VAL A 154 11.89 -11.14 -10.43
CA VAL A 154 13.26 -10.70 -10.12
C VAL A 154 14.18 -11.90 -9.91
N ASN A 155 13.73 -12.87 -9.11
CA ASN A 155 14.51 -14.05 -8.76
C ASN A 155 14.23 -15.26 -9.67
N HIS A 156 13.37 -15.11 -10.69
CA HIS A 156 12.95 -16.18 -11.61
C HIS A 156 12.59 -17.49 -10.89
N SER A 157 11.84 -17.38 -9.79
CA SER A 157 11.50 -18.53 -8.94
C SER A 157 10.12 -18.37 -8.29
N TYR A 158 9.52 -19.51 -7.89
CA TYR A 158 8.29 -19.48 -7.13
C TYR A 158 8.55 -19.24 -5.64
N GLN A 159 8.00 -18.17 -5.12
CA GLN A 159 8.11 -17.79 -3.72
C GLN A 159 6.77 -17.90 -3.01
N LEU A 160 6.79 -18.27 -1.72
CA LEU A 160 5.59 -18.29 -0.89
C LEU A 160 5.26 -16.89 -0.42
N GLY A 161 4.01 -16.46 -0.62
CA GLY A 161 3.62 -15.10 -0.20
C GLY A 161 2.23 -14.70 -0.64
N LEU A 162 2.05 -13.39 -0.70
CA LEU A 162 0.89 -12.68 -1.23
C LEU A 162 1.38 -11.60 -2.19
N ARG A 163 0.58 -11.25 -3.18
CA ARG A 163 0.81 -10.08 -4.01
C ARG A 163 0.21 -8.86 -3.33
N LEU A 164 1.02 -7.87 -3.01
CA LEU A 164 0.59 -6.58 -2.49
C LEU A 164 0.33 -5.65 -3.65
N LEU A 165 -0.94 -5.33 -3.92
CA LEU A 165 -1.31 -4.23 -4.80
C LEU A 165 -1.28 -2.94 -3.99
N LEU A 166 -0.53 -1.97 -4.44
CA LEU A 166 -0.32 -0.70 -3.76
C LEU A 166 -0.69 0.47 -4.68
N LEU A 167 -1.43 1.43 -4.13
CA LEU A 167 -1.66 2.72 -4.73
C LEU A 167 -0.93 3.78 -3.93
N CYS A 168 -0.04 4.52 -4.58
CA CYS A 168 0.70 5.62 -3.98
C CYS A 168 0.23 6.96 -4.52
N TYR A 169 0.35 8.01 -3.72
CA TYR A 169 0.22 9.40 -4.12
C TYR A 169 1.59 10.05 -4.14
N TYR A 170 1.91 10.74 -5.22
CA TYR A 170 3.15 11.49 -5.42
C TYR A 170 2.82 12.97 -5.63
N ASP A 171 3.46 13.85 -4.87
CA ASP A 171 3.23 15.30 -4.89
C ASP A 171 4.34 16.10 -5.59
N GLY A 172 5.27 15.43 -6.28
CA GLY A 172 6.47 16.01 -6.88
C GLY A 172 7.72 15.74 -6.05
N LYS A 173 7.57 15.52 -4.75
CA LYS A 173 8.68 15.33 -3.80
C LYS A 173 8.55 14.05 -2.96
N SER A 174 7.34 13.76 -2.49
CA SER A 174 7.06 12.65 -1.56
C SER A 174 6.22 11.57 -2.24
N ASN A 175 6.59 10.31 -2.05
CA ASN A 175 5.79 9.17 -2.49
C ASN A 175 5.12 8.52 -1.28
N LEU A 176 3.79 8.62 -1.20
CA LEU A 176 3.01 8.26 -0.03
C LEU A 176 2.07 7.09 -0.33
N PRO A 177 2.21 5.93 0.36
CA PRO A 177 1.23 4.85 0.26
C PRO A 177 -0.16 5.33 0.65
N LEU A 178 -1.13 5.19 -0.24
CA LEU A 178 -2.48 5.71 -0.08
C LEU A 178 -3.53 4.63 0.16
N ASP A 179 -3.43 3.54 -0.59
CA ASP A 179 -4.36 2.40 -0.50
C ASP A 179 -3.64 1.10 -0.86
N PHE A 180 -4.13 -0.04 -0.37
CA PHE A 180 -3.52 -1.34 -0.62
C PHE A 180 -4.55 -2.47 -0.66
N SER A 181 -4.20 -3.56 -1.36
CA SER A 181 -4.93 -4.82 -1.32
C SER A 181 -3.96 -5.99 -1.38
N LEU A 182 -4.38 -7.13 -0.84
CA LEU A 182 -3.59 -8.36 -0.86
C LEU A 182 -4.27 -9.38 -1.78
N HIS A 183 -3.49 -9.98 -2.66
CA HIS A 183 -3.99 -10.95 -3.64
C HIS A 183 -3.16 -12.22 -3.63
N ARG A 184 -3.78 -13.30 -4.09
CA ARG A 184 -3.10 -14.56 -4.43
C ARG A 184 -3.48 -14.97 -5.85
N GLU A 185 -2.69 -15.84 -6.45
CA GLU A 185 -2.87 -16.29 -7.82
C GLU A 185 -3.16 -17.79 -7.83
N LYS A 186 -4.33 -18.19 -8.33
CA LYS A 186 -4.77 -19.59 -8.34
C LYS A 186 -3.84 -20.49 -9.17
N GLY A 187 -3.26 -19.92 -10.22
CA GLY A 187 -2.46 -20.66 -11.18
C GLY A 187 -3.32 -21.55 -12.10
N LYS A 188 -2.64 -22.27 -13.01
CA LYS A 188 -3.31 -23.16 -13.99
C LYS A 188 -3.46 -24.61 -13.50
N ASN A 189 -2.72 -25.00 -12.48
CA ASN A 189 -2.71 -26.40 -11.99
C ASN A 189 -3.85 -26.60 -10.99
N GLU A 190 -4.90 -27.29 -11.40
CA GLU A 190 -6.08 -27.58 -10.57
C GLU A 190 -5.79 -28.52 -9.39
N GLN A 191 -4.81 -29.41 -9.52
CA GLN A 191 -4.41 -30.33 -8.44
C GLN A 191 -3.62 -29.58 -7.34
N LYS A 192 -2.95 -28.49 -7.70
CA LYS A 192 -2.18 -27.65 -6.79
C LYS A 192 -2.57 -26.18 -6.93
N PRO A 193 -3.84 -25.84 -6.64
CA PRO A 193 -4.28 -24.45 -6.69
C PRO A 193 -3.42 -23.62 -5.75
N TYR A 194 -3.10 -22.40 -6.18
CA TYR A 194 -2.17 -21.53 -5.46
C TYR A 194 -0.75 -22.11 -5.28
N GLY A 195 -0.37 -23.10 -6.11
CA GLY A 195 0.90 -23.81 -6.00
C GLY A 195 1.06 -24.69 -4.74
N LEU A 196 -0.03 -24.95 -4.01
CA LEU A 196 -0.06 -25.72 -2.76
C LEU A 196 -0.94 -26.97 -2.90
N THR A 197 -0.59 -28.03 -2.20
CA THR A 197 -1.43 -29.25 -2.16
C THR A 197 -2.71 -29.00 -1.35
N LYS A 198 -3.77 -29.79 -1.60
CA LYS A 198 -5.02 -29.73 -0.83
C LYS A 198 -4.79 -29.87 0.68
N LYS A 199 -3.84 -30.73 1.09
CA LYS A 199 -3.44 -30.92 2.50
C LYS A 199 -2.81 -29.65 3.08
N GLN A 200 -1.96 -28.95 2.34
CA GLN A 200 -1.34 -27.69 2.76
C GLN A 200 -2.38 -26.57 2.89
N LEU A 201 -3.30 -26.45 1.94
CA LEU A 201 -4.39 -25.48 2.00
C LEU A 201 -5.35 -25.71 3.19
N LYS A 202 -5.66 -26.98 3.51
CA LYS A 202 -6.47 -27.31 4.70
C LYS A 202 -5.79 -26.91 6.03
N ARG A 203 -4.47 -26.88 6.06
CA ARG A 203 -3.67 -26.50 7.24
C ARG A 203 -3.50 -24.98 7.41
N GLN A 204 -3.90 -24.20 6.42
CA GLN A 204 -3.87 -22.74 6.56
C GLN A 204 -4.88 -22.31 7.61
N TYR A 205 -4.46 -21.32 8.42
CA TYR A 205 -5.34 -20.67 9.37
C TYR A 205 -6.54 -20.07 8.63
N LYS A 206 -7.71 -20.24 9.18
CA LYS A 206 -8.93 -19.64 8.68
C LYS A 206 -9.50 -18.74 9.77
N GLY A 207 -9.39 -17.42 9.55
CA GLY A 207 -9.98 -16.46 10.47
C GLY A 207 -11.51 -16.54 10.44
N CYS A 208 -12.12 -16.71 11.61
CA CYS A 208 -13.55 -16.44 11.76
C CYS A 208 -13.77 -14.92 11.69
N ARG A 209 -14.53 -14.44 10.70
CA ARG A 209 -14.76 -13.01 10.47
C ARG A 209 -16.23 -12.67 10.54
N LEU A 210 -16.51 -11.55 11.19
CA LEU A 210 -17.84 -10.93 11.12
C LEU A 210 -18.11 -10.49 9.69
N GLU A 211 -19.32 -10.72 9.20
CA GLU A 211 -19.69 -10.54 7.79
C GLU A 211 -19.36 -9.14 7.26
N ASP A 212 -19.73 -8.10 8.01
CA ASP A 212 -19.53 -6.70 7.63
C ASP A 212 -18.21 -6.11 8.10
N SER A 213 -17.33 -6.91 8.69
CA SER A 213 -16.05 -6.41 9.19
C SER A 213 -15.11 -5.97 8.07
N GLU A 214 -14.26 -4.99 8.36
CA GLU A 214 -13.22 -4.54 7.44
C GLU A 214 -12.24 -5.67 7.10
N SER A 215 -12.00 -6.59 8.05
CA SER A 215 -11.19 -7.79 7.82
C SER A 215 -11.84 -8.72 6.79
N ASN A 216 -13.17 -8.90 6.84
CA ASN A 216 -13.87 -9.75 5.89
C ASN A 216 -13.92 -9.12 4.48
N LYS A 217 -14.13 -7.80 4.38
CA LYS A 217 -14.07 -7.09 3.10
C LYS A 217 -12.72 -7.31 2.41
N ARG A 218 -11.61 -7.19 3.15
CA ARG A 218 -10.28 -7.47 2.60
C ARG A 218 -10.08 -8.94 2.23
N ALA A 219 -10.60 -9.87 3.02
CA ALA A 219 -10.52 -11.30 2.71
C ALA A 219 -11.25 -11.66 1.40
N ARG A 220 -12.39 -11.03 1.13
CA ARG A 220 -13.14 -11.21 -0.13
C ARG A 220 -12.39 -10.65 -1.35
N GLU A 221 -11.48 -9.71 -1.19
CA GLU A 221 -10.68 -9.15 -2.28
C GLU A 221 -9.53 -10.04 -2.75
N VAL A 222 -9.06 -10.97 -1.91
CA VAL A 222 -7.85 -11.77 -2.14
C VAL A 222 -7.87 -12.55 -3.47
N ASP A 223 -9.04 -13.02 -3.88
CA ASP A 223 -9.25 -13.79 -5.11
C ASP A 223 -9.85 -12.95 -6.26
N ARG A 224 -10.10 -11.65 -6.04
CA ARG A 224 -10.60 -10.74 -7.09
C ARG A 224 -9.48 -10.31 -8.03
N SER A 225 -9.87 -9.86 -9.22
CA SER A 225 -8.94 -9.29 -10.19
C SER A 225 -8.23 -8.05 -9.61
N LYS A 226 -6.89 -8.01 -9.71
CA LYS A 226 -6.09 -6.84 -9.31
C LYS A 226 -6.50 -5.58 -10.06
N THR A 227 -6.88 -5.70 -11.34
CA THR A 227 -7.35 -4.58 -12.15
C THR A 227 -8.66 -4.01 -11.61
N GLU A 228 -9.63 -4.86 -11.26
CA GLU A 228 -10.91 -4.40 -10.70
C GLU A 228 -10.71 -3.69 -9.35
N VAL A 229 -9.93 -4.29 -8.47
CA VAL A 229 -9.62 -3.69 -7.16
C VAL A 229 -8.82 -2.39 -7.35
N GLY A 230 -7.87 -2.36 -8.28
CA GLY A 230 -7.12 -1.16 -8.64
C GLY A 230 -8.01 -0.01 -9.13
N ILE A 231 -9.01 -0.30 -9.97
CA ILE A 231 -10.02 0.67 -10.40
C ILE A 231 -10.77 1.27 -9.20
N GLU A 232 -11.19 0.42 -8.26
CA GLU A 232 -11.87 0.89 -7.04
C GLU A 232 -10.95 1.76 -6.17
N MET A 233 -9.67 1.40 -6.06
CA MET A 233 -8.66 2.18 -5.32
C MET A 233 -8.46 3.56 -5.96
N ILE A 234 -8.29 3.64 -7.27
CA ILE A 234 -8.15 4.90 -8.02
C ILE A 234 -9.41 5.76 -7.85
N LYS A 235 -10.60 5.20 -8.01
CA LYS A 235 -11.86 5.93 -7.80
C LYS A 235 -11.98 6.53 -6.39
N ARG A 236 -11.53 5.80 -5.36
CA ARG A 236 -11.51 6.32 -3.99
C ARG A 236 -10.53 7.48 -3.84
N ALA A 237 -9.33 7.34 -4.40
CA ALA A 237 -8.28 8.36 -4.34
C ALA A 237 -8.68 9.67 -5.04
N LEU A 238 -9.22 9.58 -6.24
CA LEU A 238 -9.67 10.72 -7.05
C LEU A 238 -10.79 11.53 -6.38
N ARG A 239 -11.57 10.93 -5.49
CA ARG A 239 -12.59 11.65 -4.69
C ARG A 239 -11.99 12.48 -3.55
N LEU A 240 -10.77 12.17 -3.13
CA LEU A 240 -10.16 12.72 -1.91
C LEU A 240 -9.01 13.69 -2.19
N LEU A 241 -8.31 13.52 -3.31
CA LEU A 241 -7.08 14.24 -3.64
C LEU A 241 -7.18 14.84 -5.03
N LYS A 242 -6.50 15.97 -5.22
CA LYS A 242 -6.26 16.53 -6.55
C LYS A 242 -5.12 15.76 -7.21
N VAL A 243 -5.31 15.33 -8.45
CA VAL A 243 -4.39 14.48 -9.21
C VAL A 243 -4.36 14.94 -10.65
N ASP A 244 -3.17 15.05 -11.23
CA ASP A 244 -2.98 15.37 -12.65
C ASP A 244 -2.81 14.11 -13.50
N TYR A 245 -2.11 13.08 -12.96
CA TYR A 245 -1.79 11.86 -13.69
C TYR A 245 -2.05 10.60 -12.87
N VAL A 246 -2.42 9.53 -13.56
CA VAL A 246 -2.39 8.16 -13.05
C VAL A 246 -1.33 7.40 -13.83
N LEU A 247 -0.33 6.87 -13.14
CA LEU A 247 0.78 6.13 -13.72
C LEU A 247 0.63 4.64 -13.41
N MET A 248 0.89 3.81 -14.40
CA MET A 248 0.84 2.35 -14.25
C MET A 248 1.77 1.66 -15.25
N ASP A 249 2.17 0.46 -14.86
CA ASP A 249 2.94 -0.42 -15.76
C ASP A 249 2.05 -1.07 -16.84
N SER A 250 2.66 -1.84 -17.71
CA SER A 250 1.97 -2.52 -18.82
C SER A 250 0.96 -3.58 -18.33
N TRP A 251 1.11 -4.13 -17.12
CA TRP A 251 0.19 -5.11 -16.58
C TRP A 251 -1.18 -4.51 -16.27
N PHE A 252 -1.18 -3.29 -15.71
CA PHE A 252 -2.41 -2.58 -15.35
C PHE A 252 -3.00 -1.78 -16.51
N THR A 253 -2.21 -1.48 -17.56
CA THR A 253 -2.70 -0.73 -18.72
C THR A 253 -3.70 -1.57 -19.50
N SER A 254 -4.98 -1.29 -19.31
CA SER A 254 -6.12 -1.95 -19.94
C SER A 254 -7.20 -0.94 -20.30
N GLU A 255 -8.06 -1.28 -21.26
CA GLU A 255 -9.18 -0.45 -21.67
C GLU A 255 -10.03 0.01 -20.49
N ARG A 256 -10.46 -0.91 -19.63
CA ARG A 256 -11.24 -0.60 -18.41
C ARG A 256 -10.55 0.40 -17.49
N MET A 257 -9.23 0.31 -17.36
CA MET A 257 -8.46 1.23 -16.52
C MET A 257 -8.38 2.61 -17.16
N ILE A 258 -8.18 2.67 -18.47
CA ILE A 258 -8.18 3.91 -19.26
C ILE A 258 -9.56 4.59 -19.16
N GLU A 259 -10.62 3.86 -19.39
CA GLU A 259 -11.99 4.35 -19.26
C GLU A 259 -12.29 4.88 -17.85
N CYS A 260 -11.86 4.14 -16.80
CA CYS A 260 -12.05 4.57 -15.42
C CYS A 260 -11.43 5.93 -15.15
N VAL A 261 -10.21 6.18 -15.63
CA VAL A 261 -9.51 7.45 -15.41
C VAL A 261 -10.14 8.56 -16.24
N ARG A 262 -10.41 8.30 -17.54
CA ARG A 262 -10.98 9.30 -18.45
C ARG A 262 -12.43 9.67 -18.16
N SER A 263 -13.22 8.74 -17.62
CA SER A 263 -14.62 9.01 -17.23
C SER A 263 -14.76 9.82 -15.93
N TYR A 264 -13.66 10.10 -15.22
CA TYR A 264 -13.71 10.88 -14.01
C TYR A 264 -13.81 12.38 -14.30
N SER A 265 -15.06 12.86 -14.43
CA SER A 265 -15.37 14.22 -14.90
C SER A 265 -15.04 15.36 -13.92
N LYS A 266 -14.79 15.05 -12.64
CA LYS A 266 -14.55 16.07 -11.61
C LYS A 266 -13.15 16.70 -11.67
N GLN A 267 -12.22 16.06 -12.37
CA GLN A 267 -10.84 16.52 -12.55
C GLN A 267 -10.38 16.15 -13.96
N ASN A 268 -9.52 16.98 -14.55
CA ASN A 268 -8.85 16.64 -15.80
C ASN A 268 -7.62 15.76 -15.50
N VAL A 269 -7.83 14.45 -15.39
CA VAL A 269 -6.79 13.47 -15.04
C VAL A 269 -6.35 12.73 -16.28
N HIS A 270 -5.05 12.72 -16.52
CA HIS A 270 -4.43 11.97 -17.61
C HIS A 270 -3.87 10.63 -17.13
N LEU A 271 -3.89 9.64 -18.00
CA LEU A 271 -3.27 8.33 -17.74
C LEU A 271 -1.96 8.22 -18.53
N ILE A 272 -0.91 7.81 -17.83
CA ILE A 272 0.36 7.40 -18.42
C ILE A 272 0.57 5.92 -18.09
N GLY A 273 0.48 5.07 -19.11
CA GLY A 273 0.63 3.63 -18.97
C GLY A 273 1.64 3.10 -19.98
N MET A 274 2.43 2.12 -19.59
CA MET A 274 3.31 1.42 -20.52
C MET A 274 2.49 0.53 -21.45
N MET A 275 2.83 0.52 -22.73
CA MET A 275 2.20 -0.36 -23.71
C MET A 275 2.72 -1.79 -23.54
N LYS A 276 1.83 -2.78 -23.66
CA LYS A 276 2.22 -4.19 -23.72
C LYS A 276 2.90 -4.47 -25.04
N MET A 277 4.18 -4.84 -24.98
CA MET A 277 4.91 -5.32 -26.14
C MET A 277 4.49 -6.77 -26.48
N GLY A 278 4.54 -7.15 -27.75
CA GLY A 278 4.22 -8.49 -28.22
C GLY A 278 2.90 -8.57 -28.99
N LYS A 279 2.02 -9.54 -28.65
CA LYS A 279 0.81 -9.86 -29.45
C LYS A 279 -0.34 -8.86 -29.32
N ALA A 280 -0.29 -7.93 -28.36
CA ALA A 280 -1.34 -6.92 -28.19
C ALA A 280 -1.41 -6.00 -29.40
N LYS A 281 -2.63 -5.69 -29.87
CA LYS A 281 -2.90 -4.77 -30.96
C LYS A 281 -3.57 -3.51 -30.42
N TYR A 282 -3.19 -2.38 -30.96
CA TYR A 282 -3.67 -1.05 -30.59
C TYR A 282 -4.31 -0.38 -31.78
N LEU A 283 -5.49 0.20 -31.60
CA LEU A 283 -6.19 0.94 -32.63
C LEU A 283 -5.59 2.34 -32.75
N TYR A 284 -5.04 2.67 -33.92
CA TYR A 284 -4.52 4.00 -34.24
C TYR A 284 -4.92 4.40 -35.63
N LYS A 285 -5.56 5.56 -35.78
CA LYS A 285 -6.07 6.09 -37.06
C LYS A 285 -6.88 5.06 -37.87
N GLY A 286 -7.79 4.31 -37.16
CA GLY A 286 -8.67 3.33 -37.78
C GLY A 286 -8.04 1.98 -38.14
N LYS A 287 -6.76 1.75 -37.85
CA LYS A 287 -6.07 0.47 -38.10
C LYS A 287 -5.42 -0.09 -36.83
N TYR A 288 -5.30 -1.42 -36.78
CA TYR A 288 -4.69 -2.13 -35.67
C TYR A 288 -3.22 -2.38 -35.91
N TYR A 289 -2.39 -1.96 -34.96
CA TYR A 289 -0.93 -2.11 -34.99
C TYR A 289 -0.44 -2.77 -33.69
N SER A 290 0.66 -3.50 -33.76
CA SER A 290 1.42 -3.88 -32.57
C SER A 290 2.11 -2.64 -31.98
N ALA A 291 2.55 -2.74 -30.70
CA ALA A 291 3.32 -1.67 -30.08
C ALA A 291 4.60 -1.34 -30.86
N THR A 292 5.30 -2.38 -31.34
CA THR A 292 6.52 -2.22 -32.16
C THR A 292 6.22 -1.46 -33.47
N GLU A 293 5.16 -1.85 -34.19
CA GLU A 293 4.76 -1.17 -35.42
C GLU A 293 4.41 0.30 -35.20
N LEU A 294 3.73 0.61 -34.06
CA LEU A 294 3.44 2.00 -33.73
C LEU A 294 4.71 2.81 -33.48
N LEU A 295 5.63 2.26 -32.66
CA LEU A 295 6.89 2.93 -32.34
C LEU A 295 7.73 3.18 -33.61
N THR A 296 7.90 2.17 -34.45
CA THR A 296 8.74 2.31 -35.67
C THR A 296 8.13 3.23 -36.71
N ARG A 297 6.81 3.21 -36.89
CA ARG A 297 6.15 3.97 -37.97
C ARG A 297 5.79 5.39 -37.59
N PHE A 298 5.37 5.64 -36.36
CA PHE A 298 4.74 6.91 -35.98
C PHE A 298 5.50 7.64 -34.88
N PHE A 299 6.33 6.94 -34.13
CA PHE A 299 7.11 7.48 -33.00
C PHE A 299 8.55 6.97 -33.08
N PRO A 300 9.28 7.20 -34.23
CA PRO A 300 10.68 6.83 -34.27
C PRO A 300 11.41 7.58 -33.17
N ALA A 301 12.25 6.87 -32.40
CA ALA A 301 13.09 7.51 -31.41
C ALA A 301 13.86 8.64 -32.08
N CYS A 302 13.79 9.84 -31.51
CA CYS A 302 14.75 10.88 -31.87
C CYS A 302 16.13 10.37 -31.46
N SER A 303 16.92 9.99 -32.45
CA SER A 303 18.33 9.63 -32.33
C SER A 303 19.16 10.79 -31.81
#